data_8379b5aec8efbe7aad9f273d2a8a958e
#
_entry.id   8379b5aec8efbe7aad9f273d2a8a958e
#
_cell.length_a   1.000
_cell.length_b   1.000
_cell.length_c   1.000
_cell.angle_alpha   90.00
_cell.angle_beta   90.00
_cell.angle_gamma   90.00
#
_symmetry.space_group_name_H-M   'P 1'
#
loop_
_entity.id
_entity.type
_entity.pdbx_description
1 polymer ?
#
loop_
_entity_poly.entity_id
_entity_poly.type
_entity_poly.pdbx_seq_one_letter_code
_entity_poly.pdbx_strand_id
1 'polypeptide(L)'
;QRVEMIEDGVIRSVVWDRVTAARAGDGHATTGHAPPDAWRFYGPLPTAFSMPGGEAGSNEELAELVGDGIYVTRLHYLSIVEPRGGVLTGMTRDGTFRIRDGKVAEPLVNLRFTVAMSDVLAEVPGLAREPMLVNLNELYDERFPHAALVPALATRSFHITGTGSG
;
A
#
# COMPACT_ATOMS: atom_id res chain seq x y z
N GLN A 1 -5.63 4.89 -19.70
CA GLN A 1 -6.35 3.62 -19.92
C GLN A 1 -6.26 2.71 -18.68
N ARG A 2 -7.14 1.72 -18.56
CA ARG A 2 -7.04 0.69 -17.52
C ARG A 2 -5.87 -0.25 -17.85
N VAL A 3 -5.10 -0.60 -16.83
CA VAL A 3 -3.96 -1.54 -16.91
C VAL A 3 -4.13 -2.58 -15.81
N GLU A 4 -4.22 -3.83 -16.18
CA GLU A 4 -4.17 -4.95 -15.23
C GLU A 4 -2.70 -5.20 -14.87
N MET A 5 -2.33 -4.82 -13.66
CA MET A 5 -0.94 -4.90 -13.19
C MET A 5 -0.62 -6.28 -12.62
N ILE A 6 -1.54 -6.81 -11.82
CA ILE A 6 -1.42 -8.13 -11.18
C ILE A 6 -2.72 -8.88 -11.36
N GLU A 7 -2.66 -10.13 -11.77
CA GLU A 7 -3.79 -11.04 -11.91
C GLU A 7 -3.40 -12.40 -11.31
N ASP A 8 -4.19 -12.90 -10.38
CA ASP A 8 -3.96 -14.18 -9.69
C ASP A 8 -2.54 -14.30 -9.09
N GLY A 9 -2.04 -13.20 -8.50
CA GLY A 9 -0.69 -13.13 -7.91
C GLY A 9 0.45 -13.02 -8.92
N VAL A 10 0.16 -12.96 -10.23
CA VAL A 10 1.16 -12.86 -11.29
C VAL A 10 1.22 -11.44 -11.82
N ILE A 11 2.42 -10.87 -11.89
CA ILE A 11 2.63 -9.55 -12.53
C ILE A 11 2.39 -9.70 -14.04
N ARG A 12 1.40 -8.96 -14.57
CA ARG A 12 1.02 -8.96 -15.98
C ARG A 12 1.57 -7.77 -16.74
N SER A 13 1.53 -6.60 -16.11
CA SER A 13 1.91 -5.36 -16.79
C SER A 13 2.40 -4.33 -15.78
N VAL A 14 3.03 -3.29 -16.30
CA VAL A 14 3.38 -2.07 -15.58
C VAL A 14 2.84 -0.86 -16.32
N VAL A 15 2.72 0.26 -15.63
CA VAL A 15 2.31 1.51 -16.26
C VAL A 15 3.50 2.18 -16.96
N TRP A 16 3.22 2.90 -18.07
CA TRP A 16 4.20 3.56 -18.89
C TRP A 16 3.81 5.01 -19.19
N ASP A 17 4.77 5.92 -19.13
CA ASP A 17 4.70 7.19 -19.83
C ASP A 17 5.41 7.09 -21.21
N ARG A 18 5.45 8.18 -21.96
CA ARG A 18 6.09 8.19 -23.30
C ARG A 18 7.59 7.97 -23.21
N VAL A 19 8.23 8.51 -22.16
CA VAL A 19 9.68 8.48 -22.01
C VAL A 19 10.14 7.09 -21.61
N THR A 20 9.49 6.49 -20.62
CA THR A 20 9.85 5.15 -20.14
C THR A 20 9.51 4.07 -21.17
N ALA A 21 8.39 4.19 -21.89
CA ALA A 21 8.06 3.30 -22.99
C ALA A 21 9.10 3.36 -24.12
N ALA A 22 9.51 4.57 -24.51
CA ALA A 22 10.53 4.73 -25.55
C ALA A 22 11.90 4.18 -25.12
N ARG A 23 12.25 4.29 -23.85
CA ARG A 23 13.50 3.71 -23.30
C ARG A 23 13.48 2.19 -23.24
N ALA A 24 12.32 1.60 -23.00
CA ALA A 24 12.16 0.15 -22.97
C ALA A 24 12.27 -0.49 -24.36
N GLY A 25 12.07 0.28 -25.44
CA GLY A 25 12.24 -0.15 -26.83
C GLY A 25 10.98 -0.67 -27.48
N ASP A 26 11.17 -1.41 -28.58
CA ASP A 26 10.07 -1.91 -29.40
C ASP A 26 9.09 -2.80 -28.64
N GLY A 27 7.80 -2.60 -28.92
CA GLY A 27 6.69 -3.32 -28.28
C GLY A 27 6.12 -2.64 -27.03
N HIS A 28 6.73 -1.57 -26.55
CA HIS A 28 6.21 -0.78 -25.43
C HIS A 28 5.57 0.52 -25.89
N ALA A 29 4.36 0.78 -25.41
CA ALA A 29 3.62 2.01 -25.70
C ALA A 29 3.20 2.68 -24.38
N THR A 30 3.02 4.00 -24.42
CA THR A 30 2.49 4.72 -23.25
C THR A 30 1.11 4.21 -22.86
N THR A 31 0.90 4.01 -21.57
CA THR A 31 -0.40 3.67 -20.99
C THR A 31 -1.16 4.91 -20.47
N GLY A 32 -0.61 6.11 -20.71
CA GLY A 32 -1.22 7.36 -20.29
C GLY A 32 -1.02 7.70 -18.80
N HIS A 33 0.00 7.16 -18.18
CA HIS A 33 0.28 7.32 -16.74
C HIS A 33 1.43 8.27 -16.44
N ALA A 34 1.63 9.27 -17.30
CA ALA A 34 2.56 10.35 -17.00
C ALA A 34 2.06 11.19 -15.81
N PRO A 35 2.84 11.38 -14.76
CA PRO A 35 2.48 12.29 -13.68
C PRO A 35 2.61 13.76 -14.14
N PRO A 36 2.06 14.71 -13.37
CA PRO A 36 2.35 16.14 -13.55
C PRO A 36 3.85 16.45 -13.49
N ASP A 37 4.26 17.59 -14.04
CA ASP A 37 5.67 17.94 -14.16
C ASP A 37 6.43 17.94 -12.83
N ALA A 38 5.82 18.41 -11.76
CA ALA A 38 6.42 18.43 -10.42
C ALA A 38 6.74 17.01 -9.89
N TRP A 39 6.07 15.98 -10.39
CA TRP A 39 6.20 14.58 -9.96
C TRP A 39 6.93 13.70 -10.98
N ARG A 40 7.42 14.28 -12.07
CA ARG A 40 8.09 13.55 -13.17
C ARG A 40 9.26 12.67 -12.75
N PHE A 41 9.94 13.01 -11.68
CA PHE A 41 11.09 12.25 -11.19
C PHE A 41 10.72 10.86 -10.62
N TYR A 42 9.45 10.64 -10.27
CA TYR A 42 8.97 9.32 -9.86
C TYR A 42 8.72 8.36 -11.04
N GLY A 43 8.66 8.89 -12.27
CA GLY A 43 8.25 8.12 -13.44
C GLY A 43 6.73 7.92 -13.51
N PRO A 44 6.25 6.98 -14.35
CA PRO A 44 4.82 6.74 -14.52
C PRO A 44 4.17 6.25 -13.22
N LEU A 45 3.01 6.83 -12.87
CA LEU A 45 2.27 6.55 -11.63
C LEU A 45 0.82 6.12 -11.91
N PRO A 46 0.32 5.04 -11.29
CA PRO A 46 -1.09 4.70 -11.32
C PRO A 46 -1.86 5.62 -10.35
N THR A 47 -2.45 6.69 -10.87
CA THR A 47 -3.13 7.72 -10.06
C THR A 47 -4.51 7.31 -9.52
N ALA A 48 -5.08 6.27 -10.10
CA ALA A 48 -6.35 5.66 -9.68
C ALA A 48 -6.13 4.14 -9.57
N PHE A 49 -5.51 3.72 -8.48
CA PHE A 49 -5.24 2.31 -8.22
C PHE A 49 -6.49 1.63 -7.62
N SER A 50 -6.77 0.40 -8.03
CA SER A 50 -7.82 -0.41 -7.41
C SER A 50 -7.36 -1.84 -7.18
N MET A 51 -7.76 -2.40 -6.05
CA MET A 51 -7.58 -3.78 -5.68
C MET A 51 -8.94 -4.36 -5.29
N PRO A 52 -9.32 -5.54 -5.81
CA PRO A 52 -10.58 -6.17 -5.41
C PRO A 52 -10.56 -6.57 -3.93
N GLY A 53 -11.74 -6.66 -3.33
CA GLY A 53 -11.91 -7.19 -2.00
C GLY A 53 -11.74 -8.71 -1.93
N GLY A 54 -11.65 -9.21 -0.69
CA GLY A 54 -11.57 -10.63 -0.37
C GLY A 54 -12.85 -11.14 0.31
N GLU A 55 -12.68 -12.05 1.27
CA GLU A 55 -13.79 -12.77 1.90
C GLU A 55 -14.21 -12.20 3.28
N ALA A 56 -13.31 -11.53 4.00
CA ALA A 56 -13.60 -11.06 5.36
C ALA A 56 -14.67 -9.96 5.36
N GLY A 57 -15.74 -10.20 6.11
CA GLY A 57 -16.90 -9.31 6.17
C GLY A 57 -16.67 -8.06 7.03
N SER A 58 -15.65 -8.07 7.88
CA SER A 58 -15.36 -6.96 8.79
C SER A 58 -13.87 -6.91 9.20
N ASN A 59 -13.48 -5.80 9.84
CA ASN A 59 -12.14 -5.66 10.42
C ASN A 59 -11.94 -6.58 11.65
N GLU A 60 -13.01 -6.92 12.34
CA GLU A 60 -13.00 -7.90 13.45
C GLU A 60 -12.62 -9.29 12.93
N GLU A 61 -13.21 -9.74 11.82
CA GLU A 61 -12.81 -10.99 11.17
C GLU A 61 -11.34 -10.99 10.74
N LEU A 62 -10.82 -9.86 10.24
CA LEU A 62 -9.39 -9.72 9.94
C LEU A 62 -8.54 -9.82 11.20
N ALA A 63 -8.98 -9.25 12.32
CA ALA A 63 -8.26 -9.36 13.59
C ALA A 63 -8.26 -10.81 14.12
N GLU A 64 -9.35 -11.56 13.94
CA GLU A 64 -9.43 -12.98 14.26
C GLU A 64 -8.41 -13.81 13.45
N LEU A 65 -8.24 -13.50 12.16
CA LEU A 65 -7.24 -14.17 11.30
C LEU A 65 -5.79 -13.86 11.72
N VAL A 66 -5.55 -12.69 12.34
CA VAL A 66 -4.23 -12.32 12.88
C VAL A 66 -3.96 -13.06 14.20
N GLY A 67 -4.97 -13.19 15.07
CA GLY A 67 -4.84 -13.77 16.41
C GLY A 67 -4.20 -12.81 17.40
N ASP A 68 -2.86 -12.76 17.46
CA ASP A 68 -2.08 -11.81 18.25
C ASP A 68 -1.25 -10.93 17.35
N GLY A 69 -1.35 -9.61 17.51
CA GLY A 69 -0.67 -8.67 16.63
C GLY A 69 -0.99 -7.20 16.90
N ILE A 70 -1.02 -6.43 15.83
CA ILE A 70 -1.36 -5.00 15.87
C ILE A 70 -2.41 -4.66 14.81
N TYR A 71 -3.33 -3.79 15.15
CA TYR A 71 -4.27 -3.15 14.24
C TYR A 71 -3.80 -1.71 14.01
N VAL A 72 -3.66 -1.34 12.75
CA VAL A 72 -3.17 -0.01 12.33
C VAL A 72 -4.21 0.64 11.44
N THR A 73 -4.66 1.84 11.80
CA THR A 73 -5.63 2.60 11.02
C THR A 73 -4.99 3.37 9.87
N ARG A 74 -3.73 3.83 10.06
CA ARG A 74 -3.01 4.63 9.07
C ARG A 74 -1.51 4.46 9.16
N LEU A 75 -0.86 4.47 7.99
CA LEU A 75 0.58 4.59 7.84
C LEU A 75 0.95 6.03 7.43
N HIS A 76 2.08 6.51 7.90
CA HIS A 76 2.52 7.90 7.69
C HIS A 76 4.04 7.98 7.54
N TYR A 77 4.54 9.08 6.96
CA TYR A 77 5.96 9.29 6.67
C TYR A 77 6.60 8.12 5.90
N LEU A 78 5.88 7.64 4.88
CA LEU A 78 6.37 6.57 4.03
C LEU A 78 7.55 7.04 3.18
N SER A 79 8.64 6.30 3.21
CA SER A 79 9.83 6.54 2.39
C SER A 79 10.34 5.24 1.81
N ILE A 80 10.73 5.28 0.54
CA ILE A 80 11.39 4.15 -0.13
C ILE A 80 12.86 4.14 0.32
N VAL A 81 13.27 3.07 0.99
CA VAL A 81 14.65 2.88 1.47
C VAL A 81 15.49 2.15 0.43
N GLU A 82 14.91 1.12 -0.19
CA GLU A 82 15.55 0.34 -1.23
C GLU A 82 14.53 0.07 -2.36
N PRO A 83 14.65 0.77 -3.51
CA PRO A 83 13.64 0.70 -4.58
C PRO A 83 13.55 -0.67 -5.27
N ARG A 84 14.67 -1.38 -5.43
CA ARG A 84 14.70 -2.66 -6.16
C ARG A 84 14.00 -3.78 -5.40
N GLY A 85 14.18 -3.84 -4.07
CA GLY A 85 13.51 -4.79 -3.20
C GLY A 85 12.15 -4.30 -2.70
N GLY A 86 11.72 -3.09 -3.09
CA GLY A 86 10.47 -2.53 -2.62
C GLY A 86 10.43 -2.30 -1.11
N VAL A 87 11.59 -1.94 -0.51
CA VAL A 87 11.69 -1.74 0.93
C VAL A 87 11.21 -0.35 1.30
N LEU A 88 10.22 -0.30 2.19
CA LEU A 88 9.64 0.92 2.74
C LEU A 88 9.91 1.03 4.23
N THR A 89 10.11 2.27 4.71
CA THR A 89 10.03 2.62 6.12
C THR A 89 8.91 3.62 6.35
N GLY A 90 8.42 3.69 7.57
CA GLY A 90 7.38 4.63 7.94
C GLY A 90 6.99 4.50 9.41
N MET A 91 5.86 5.11 9.74
CA MET A 91 5.29 5.09 11.08
C MET A 91 3.80 4.77 11.03
N THR A 92 3.27 4.15 12.07
CA THR A 92 1.83 4.10 12.30
C THR A 92 1.35 5.45 12.81
N ARG A 93 0.08 5.81 12.54
CA ARG A 93 -0.52 7.08 12.96
C ARG A 93 -2.03 6.96 13.11
N ASP A 94 -2.59 7.88 13.90
CA ASP A 94 -4.03 8.10 14.09
C ASP A 94 -4.79 6.93 14.75
N GLY A 95 -4.13 5.84 15.06
CA GLY A 95 -4.66 4.67 15.76
C GLY A 95 -3.80 3.46 15.53
N THR A 96 -3.15 3.03 16.60
CA THR A 96 -2.40 1.77 16.65
C THR A 96 -2.89 1.02 17.89
N PHE A 97 -3.35 -0.20 17.72
CA PHE A 97 -3.96 -0.98 18.80
C PHE A 97 -3.34 -2.37 18.85
N ARG A 98 -3.32 -2.94 20.03
CA ARG A 98 -3.01 -4.36 20.21
C ARG A 98 -4.15 -5.20 19.67
N ILE A 99 -3.84 -6.31 19.01
CA ILE A 99 -4.75 -7.43 18.82
C ILE A 99 -4.34 -8.51 19.81
N ARG A 100 -5.32 -9.02 20.55
CA ARG A 100 -5.13 -10.10 21.53
C ARG A 100 -6.27 -11.09 21.40
N ASP A 101 -5.93 -12.36 21.26
CA ASP A 101 -6.93 -13.43 21.07
C ASP A 101 -7.95 -13.10 19.95
N GLY A 102 -7.48 -12.55 18.84
CA GLY A 102 -8.30 -12.17 17.68
C GLY A 102 -9.16 -10.92 17.87
N LYS A 103 -8.95 -10.12 18.91
CA LYS A 103 -9.76 -8.93 19.19
C LYS A 103 -8.88 -7.69 19.32
N VAL A 104 -9.38 -6.58 18.78
CA VAL A 104 -8.75 -5.26 18.99
C VAL A 104 -8.89 -4.88 20.47
N ALA A 105 -7.76 -4.58 21.09
CA ALA A 105 -7.65 -4.34 22.53
C ALA A 105 -7.10 -2.93 22.83
N GLU A 106 -6.13 -2.81 23.75
CA GLU A 106 -5.60 -1.54 24.21
C GLU A 106 -4.86 -0.75 23.12
N PRO A 107 -4.90 0.60 23.18
CA PRO A 107 -4.13 1.45 22.28
C PRO A 107 -2.63 1.33 22.56
N LEU A 108 -1.84 1.45 21.50
CA LEU A 108 -0.38 1.48 21.54
C LEU A 108 0.12 2.88 21.12
N VAL A 109 1.35 3.17 21.49
CA VAL A 109 2.09 4.31 20.93
C VAL A 109 2.34 4.08 19.43
N ASN A 110 2.60 5.14 18.69
CA ASN A 110 2.97 4.99 17.28
C ASN A 110 4.25 4.16 17.14
N LEU A 111 4.27 3.29 16.16
CA LEU A 111 5.35 2.35 15.90
C LEU A 111 6.07 2.73 14.61
N ARG A 112 7.38 2.56 14.59
CA ARG A 112 8.20 2.64 13.37
C ARG A 112 8.32 1.25 12.76
N PHE A 113 8.27 1.19 11.43
CA PHE A 113 8.44 -0.06 10.70
C PHE A 113 9.41 0.10 9.53
N THR A 114 9.96 -1.02 9.09
CA THR A 114 10.69 -1.15 7.82
C THR A 114 10.34 -2.51 7.25
N VAL A 115 9.73 -2.53 6.07
CA VAL A 115 9.17 -3.75 5.45
C VAL A 115 9.53 -3.82 3.97
N ALA A 116 9.78 -5.02 3.47
CA ALA A 116 9.73 -5.29 2.04
C ALA A 116 8.27 -5.56 1.65
N MET A 117 7.76 -4.89 0.63
CA MET A 117 6.37 -5.07 0.20
C MET A 117 6.08 -6.49 -0.29
N SER A 118 7.09 -7.15 -0.88
CA SER A 118 6.99 -8.57 -1.24
C SER A 118 6.64 -9.46 -0.04
N ASP A 119 7.30 -9.22 1.10
CA ASP A 119 7.10 -10.03 2.31
C ASP A 119 5.72 -9.77 2.93
N VAL A 120 5.30 -8.49 2.96
CA VAL A 120 3.96 -8.10 3.44
C VAL A 120 2.86 -8.78 2.61
N LEU A 121 3.04 -8.85 1.29
CA LEU A 121 2.04 -9.40 0.37
C LEU A 121 2.14 -10.92 0.19
N ALA A 122 3.24 -11.55 0.57
CA ALA A 122 3.40 -13.00 0.48
C ALA A 122 2.57 -13.76 1.52
N GLU A 123 2.31 -13.14 2.67
CA GLU A 123 1.62 -13.79 3.79
C GLU A 123 0.36 -13.01 4.20
N VAL A 124 -0.63 -12.95 3.31
CA VAL A 124 -1.92 -12.28 3.51
C VAL A 124 -3.01 -13.31 3.82
N PRO A 125 -3.33 -13.58 5.10
CA PRO A 125 -4.38 -14.51 5.48
C PRO A 125 -5.78 -14.04 5.13
N GLY A 126 -5.99 -12.73 4.91
CA GLY A 126 -7.30 -12.22 4.53
C GLY A 126 -7.30 -10.77 4.06
N LEU A 127 -8.29 -10.48 3.22
CA LEU A 127 -8.65 -9.14 2.75
C LEU A 127 -10.11 -8.86 3.12
N ALA A 128 -10.42 -7.62 3.46
CA ALA A 128 -11.80 -7.19 3.64
C ALA A 128 -12.58 -7.31 2.32
N ARG A 129 -13.87 -7.66 2.43
CA ARG A 129 -14.75 -7.82 1.26
C ARG A 129 -14.96 -6.50 0.53
N GLU A 130 -15.14 -5.42 1.27
CA GLU A 130 -15.44 -4.11 0.71
C GLU A 130 -14.19 -3.24 0.64
N PRO A 131 -13.71 -2.89 -0.56
CA PRO A 131 -12.65 -1.91 -0.71
C PRO A 131 -13.11 -0.51 -0.27
N MET A 132 -12.20 0.24 0.34
CA MET A 132 -12.40 1.62 0.76
C MET A 132 -11.63 2.58 -0.15
N LEU A 133 -12.21 3.74 -0.40
CA LEU A 133 -11.51 4.81 -1.10
C LEU A 133 -10.52 5.49 -0.14
N VAL A 134 -9.26 5.33 -0.41
CA VAL A 134 -8.16 5.98 0.32
C VAL A 134 -7.66 7.15 -0.51
N ASN A 135 -7.74 8.35 0.05
CA ASN A 135 -7.17 9.54 -0.54
C ASN A 135 -5.68 9.60 -0.19
N LEU A 136 -4.83 9.59 -1.22
CA LEU A 136 -3.38 9.62 -1.09
C LEU A 136 -2.79 11.03 -1.30
N ASN A 137 -3.66 12.06 -1.40
CA ASN A 137 -3.22 13.42 -1.66
C ASN A 137 -2.48 13.99 -0.44
N GLU A 138 -1.18 14.08 -0.54
CA GLU A 138 -0.40 15.02 0.25
C GLU A 138 -0.29 16.31 -0.57
N LEU A 139 -0.96 17.35 -0.09
CA LEU A 139 -0.99 18.66 -0.74
C LEU A 139 0.22 19.47 -0.31
N TYR A 140 1.32 19.30 -1.01
CA TYR A 140 2.39 20.28 -1.05
C TYR A 140 2.34 20.95 -2.44
N ASP A 141 1.95 22.22 -2.49
CA ASP A 141 1.95 23.12 -3.65
C ASP A 141 0.94 22.84 -4.77
N GLU A 142 0.66 21.62 -5.17
CA GLU A 142 -0.27 21.30 -6.27
C GLU A 142 -1.33 20.27 -5.89
N ARG A 143 -2.55 20.47 -6.43
CA ARG A 143 -3.59 19.43 -6.36
C ARG A 143 -3.31 18.35 -7.38
N PHE A 144 -2.75 17.25 -6.92
CA PHE A 144 -2.62 16.05 -7.72
C PHE A 144 -3.62 14.98 -7.21
N PRO A 145 -4.75 14.75 -7.89
CA PRO A 145 -5.71 13.74 -7.49
C PRO A 145 -5.07 12.36 -7.57
N HIS A 146 -4.80 11.78 -6.41
CA HIS A 146 -4.23 10.45 -6.28
C HIS A 146 -5.01 9.70 -5.22
N ALA A 147 -5.66 8.62 -5.62
CA ALA A 147 -6.49 7.81 -4.75
C ALA A 147 -6.35 6.33 -5.05
N ALA A 148 -6.61 5.50 -4.06
CA ALA A 148 -6.68 4.06 -4.20
C ALA A 148 -8.02 3.54 -3.66
N LEU A 149 -8.64 2.62 -4.37
CA LEU A 149 -9.77 1.84 -3.90
C LEU A 149 -9.24 0.47 -3.49
N VAL A 150 -9.04 0.26 -2.20
CA VAL A 150 -8.33 -0.92 -1.67
C VAL A 150 -9.01 -1.48 -0.43
N PRO A 151 -9.01 -2.81 -0.24
CA PRO A 151 -9.52 -3.42 0.99
C PRO A 151 -8.52 -3.23 2.14
N ALA A 152 -9.01 -3.29 3.38
CA ALA A 152 -8.15 -3.58 4.51
C ALA A 152 -7.56 -4.99 4.36
N LEU A 153 -6.34 -5.19 4.85
CA LEU A 153 -5.67 -6.49 4.78
C LEU A 153 -5.11 -6.92 6.13
N ALA A 154 -5.14 -8.22 6.38
CA ALA A 154 -4.32 -8.85 7.40
C ALA A 154 -3.03 -9.37 6.76
N THR A 155 -1.90 -9.21 7.41
CA THR A 155 -0.63 -9.82 7.01
C THR A 155 0.07 -10.44 8.21
N ARG A 156 0.85 -11.50 7.99
CA ARG A 156 1.69 -12.13 9.02
C ARG A 156 3.10 -11.56 9.07
N SER A 157 3.49 -10.84 8.03
CA SER A 157 4.85 -10.29 7.89
C SER A 157 4.82 -8.76 7.90
N PHE A 158 5.03 -8.15 9.07
CA PHE A 158 5.14 -6.70 9.19
C PHE A 158 6.18 -6.34 10.27
N HIS A 159 7.36 -5.94 9.85
CA HIS A 159 8.50 -5.75 10.73
C HIS A 159 8.49 -4.39 11.42
N ILE A 160 8.23 -4.40 12.72
CA ILE A 160 8.32 -3.23 13.60
C ILE A 160 9.79 -3.04 14.02
N THR A 161 10.32 -1.84 13.82
CA THR A 161 11.72 -1.49 14.08
C THR A 161 11.92 -0.57 15.28
N GLY A 162 10.85 -0.08 15.87
CA GLY A 162 10.91 0.78 17.05
C GLY A 162 9.59 1.46 17.39
N THR A 163 9.66 2.32 18.39
CA THR A 163 8.55 3.20 18.77
C THR A 163 8.77 4.60 18.20
N GLY A 164 7.70 5.25 17.73
CA GLY A 164 7.73 6.65 17.35
C GLY A 164 7.64 7.52 18.60
N SER A 165 8.60 8.42 18.82
CA SER A 165 8.37 9.58 19.69
C SER A 165 7.40 10.50 18.92
N GLY A 166 6.17 10.63 19.43
CA GLY A 166 5.19 11.58 18.93
C GLY A 166 5.57 13.01 19.26
#